data_91b78c48b9f252524b4649112c8f89bb
#
_entry.id   91b78c48b9f252524b4649112c8f89bb
#
_cell.length_a   1.000
_cell.length_b   1.000
_cell.length_c   1.000
_cell.angle_alpha   90.00
_cell.angle_beta   90.00
_cell.angle_gamma   90.00
#
_symmetry.space_group_name_H-M   'P 1'
#
loop_
_entity.id
_entity.type
_entity.pdbx_description
1 polymer ?
#
loop_
_entity_poly.entity_id
_entity_poly.type
_entity_poly.pdbx_seq_one_letter_code
_entity_poly.pdbx_strand_id
1 'polypeptide(L)'
;MQLQTNKRELFDMSDKGSVFQKGGGGTNFEQLVQTAFLTTLIIRGNVPCIASGELSEVALQVTNRGYETDDFMAIANSTSGEHRLLIQVKHDISFTSNNEKFKEVINAFWKDYNNTSIFDKSRDKLIVVKNGLTKDERNHLKSLFNWAVNHATEKDFHLEVNRIKAKKKRLDVFRSVLKEANDNTDLTDKEIWEFLKCVDVLEYDFLNLGSIDKTYFFNLIKLSRSKNSTASESEIWNNIFSYASTLNKDGGSVTLESIKDKDFFQHFDNAQLSPFFKAVEKLKSDSKEILRPIKTSIGKDENEFQLPRTEAREKILQAISGSQFTIVTGKPGVGKSAEIKEIIQKDFPNSSVFVFRADQFNEPTLANVFSSQGVNETIQDIFSCISLIPEKFIFIDSLEKLLEADPECAFKQLLALLKEHPEIKIIASSRKYAIDLITLK
;
A
#
# COMPACT_ATOMS: atom_id res chain seq x y z
N MET A 1 -12.28 49.52 42.37
CA MET A 1 -11.99 48.11 42.02
C MET A 1 -12.30 47.97 40.55
N GLN A 2 -11.28 48.22 39.69
CA GLN A 2 -11.42 48.23 38.23
C GLN A 2 -11.07 46.84 37.69
N LEU A 3 -12.01 46.24 37.00
CA LEU A 3 -11.82 44.97 36.24
C LEU A 3 -11.14 45.30 34.93
N GLN A 4 -9.88 44.84 34.80
CA GLN A 4 -9.16 44.85 33.52
C GLN A 4 -9.69 43.69 32.65
N THR A 5 -10.27 44.06 31.53
CA THR A 5 -10.63 43.15 30.46
C THR A 5 -9.40 42.83 29.61
N ASN A 6 -8.88 41.60 29.68
CA ASN A 6 -7.88 41.13 28.75
C ASN A 6 -8.47 40.97 27.36
N LYS A 7 -8.11 41.84 26.43
CA LYS A 7 -8.30 41.63 24.99
C LYS A 7 -7.38 40.48 24.54
N ARG A 8 -7.97 39.37 24.14
CA ARG A 8 -7.27 38.34 23.31
C ARG A 8 -7.02 38.97 21.94
N GLU A 9 -5.76 39.17 21.61
CA GLU A 9 -5.36 39.46 20.21
C GLU A 9 -5.67 38.24 19.36
N LEU A 10 -6.63 38.39 18.46
CA LEU A 10 -6.85 37.47 17.35
C LEU A 10 -5.70 37.69 16.35
N PHE A 11 -4.80 36.76 16.27
CA PHE A 11 -3.83 36.72 15.19
C PHE A 11 -4.60 36.45 13.88
N ASP A 12 -4.65 37.45 13.02
CA ASP A 12 -5.16 37.33 11.66
C ASP A 12 -4.17 36.52 10.82
N MET A 13 -4.55 35.26 10.51
CA MET A 13 -3.76 34.34 9.68
C MET A 13 -4.07 34.46 8.17
N SER A 14 -4.64 35.58 7.72
CA SER A 14 -5.11 35.72 6.34
C SER A 14 -4.05 36.07 5.29
N ASP A 15 -2.77 36.27 5.66
CA ASP A 15 -1.78 36.82 4.71
C ASP A 15 -0.44 36.06 4.58
N LYS A 16 -0.43 34.73 4.80
CA LYS A 16 0.66 33.88 4.34
C LYS A 16 0.16 32.96 3.23
N GLY A 17 0.25 33.44 2.00
CA GLY A 17 0.08 32.60 0.81
C GLY A 17 0.85 31.29 1.01
N SER A 18 0.17 30.13 0.89
CA SER A 18 0.75 28.84 1.13
C SER A 18 2.00 28.67 0.26
N VAL A 19 2.99 27.92 0.73
CA VAL A 19 4.22 27.56 -0.01
C VAL A 19 3.87 26.98 -1.39
N PHE A 20 2.67 26.41 -1.55
CA PHE A 20 2.08 25.93 -2.80
C PHE A 20 1.88 27.02 -3.87
N GLN A 21 1.50 28.23 -3.49
CA GLN A 21 1.30 29.34 -4.44
C GLN A 21 2.62 29.85 -5.06
N LYS A 22 3.77 29.48 -4.51
CA LYS A 22 5.10 29.93 -4.94
C LYS A 22 5.90 28.88 -5.73
N GLY A 23 5.28 27.80 -6.23
CA GLY A 23 5.96 26.78 -7.04
C GLY A 23 6.78 25.74 -6.26
N GLY A 24 6.93 25.88 -4.94
CA GLY A 24 7.71 24.95 -4.09
C GLY A 24 6.97 23.70 -3.62
N GLY A 25 5.68 23.57 -3.89
CA GLY A 25 4.86 22.47 -3.37
C GLY A 25 5.21 21.10 -3.98
N GLY A 26 5.58 21.06 -5.26
CA GLY A 26 5.98 19.83 -5.95
C GLY A 26 7.29 19.27 -5.40
N THR A 27 8.31 20.09 -5.29
CA THR A 27 9.63 19.71 -4.75
C THR A 27 9.52 19.26 -3.29
N ASN A 28 8.69 19.91 -2.47
CA ASN A 28 8.48 19.50 -1.08
C ASN A 28 7.82 18.10 -0.99
N PHE A 29 6.81 17.81 -1.82
CA PHE A 29 6.16 16.51 -1.82
C PHE A 29 7.13 15.39 -2.26
N GLU A 30 7.91 15.62 -3.31
CA GLU A 30 8.94 14.69 -3.76
C GLU A 30 9.94 14.38 -2.65
N GLN A 31 10.47 15.39 -1.96
CA GLN A 31 11.41 15.22 -0.85
C GLN A 31 10.78 14.46 0.33
N LEU A 32 9.49 14.66 0.63
CA LEU A 32 8.79 13.89 1.65
C LEU A 32 8.67 12.41 1.28
N VAL A 33 8.40 12.10 0.00
CA VAL A 33 8.37 10.72 -0.50
C VAL A 33 9.77 10.09 -0.43
N GLN A 34 10.80 10.80 -0.85
CA GLN A 34 12.20 10.34 -0.74
C GLN A 34 12.59 10.10 0.72
N THR A 35 12.17 10.97 1.65
CA THR A 35 12.39 10.80 3.09
C THR A 35 11.73 9.52 3.61
N ALA A 36 10.55 9.20 3.13
CA ALA A 36 9.86 7.96 3.48
C ALA A 36 10.65 6.72 3.02
N PHE A 37 11.18 6.74 1.80
CA PHE A 37 12.01 5.64 1.29
C PHE A 37 13.36 5.56 2.02
N LEU A 38 14.02 6.69 2.32
CA LEU A 38 15.25 6.70 3.12
C LEU A 38 15.00 6.18 4.54
N THR A 39 13.89 6.56 5.17
CA THR A 39 13.49 6.00 6.47
C THR A 39 13.30 4.48 6.36
N THR A 40 12.63 4.01 5.31
CA THR A 40 12.44 2.58 5.04
C THR A 40 13.79 1.85 4.85
N LEU A 41 14.74 2.47 4.16
CA LEU A 41 16.11 1.95 4.00
C LEU A 41 16.82 1.80 5.34
N ILE A 42 16.78 2.83 6.19
CA ILE A 42 17.44 2.83 7.51
C ILE A 42 16.96 1.68 8.39
N ILE A 43 15.65 1.41 8.37
CA ILE A 43 15.05 0.37 9.20
C ILE A 43 15.00 -1.00 8.52
N ARG A 44 15.57 -1.13 7.32
CA ARG A 44 15.51 -2.35 6.48
C ARG A 44 14.09 -2.84 6.21
N GLY A 45 13.20 -1.89 5.95
CA GLY A 45 11.80 -2.18 5.64
C GLY A 45 11.62 -2.69 4.22
N ASN A 46 10.46 -3.31 3.99
CA ASN A 46 10.04 -3.73 2.66
C ASN A 46 9.52 -2.55 1.85
N VAL A 47 9.74 -2.59 0.54
CA VAL A 47 9.19 -1.60 -0.39
C VAL A 47 7.78 -1.98 -0.82
N PRO A 48 6.92 -0.99 -1.11
CA PRO A 48 5.61 -1.25 -1.72
C PRO A 48 5.75 -1.76 -3.17
N CYS A 49 4.65 -2.22 -3.76
CA CYS A 49 4.52 -2.67 -5.15
C CYS A 49 5.25 -3.98 -5.52
N ILE A 50 5.97 -4.60 -4.60
CA ILE A 50 6.52 -5.95 -4.74
C ILE A 50 6.11 -6.81 -3.55
N ALA A 51 5.94 -8.11 -3.78
CA ALA A 51 5.36 -9.01 -2.78
C ALA A 51 6.21 -9.15 -1.50
N SER A 52 7.52 -9.03 -1.63
CA SER A 52 8.48 -9.10 -0.52
C SER A 52 9.84 -8.63 -1.05
N GLY A 53 10.36 -7.53 -0.51
CA GLY A 53 11.67 -7.04 -0.91
C GLY A 53 12.18 -6.00 0.06
N GLU A 54 13.30 -6.32 0.75
CA GLU A 54 14.00 -5.39 1.62
C GLU A 54 14.65 -4.30 0.78
N LEU A 55 14.41 -3.04 1.11
CA LEU A 55 15.03 -1.90 0.45
C LEU A 55 16.53 -1.90 0.72
N SER A 56 17.34 -1.89 -0.31
CA SER A 56 18.81 -1.93 -0.23
C SER A 56 19.49 -0.65 -0.71
N GLU A 57 18.85 0.08 -1.63
CA GLU A 57 19.41 1.32 -2.19
C GLU A 57 18.28 2.28 -2.59
N VAL A 58 18.52 3.58 -2.41
CA VAL A 58 17.74 4.67 -2.96
C VAL A 58 18.67 5.56 -3.79
N ALA A 59 18.43 5.67 -5.09
CA ALA A 59 19.20 6.51 -6.01
C ALA A 59 18.35 7.69 -6.45
N LEU A 60 18.84 8.92 -6.25
CA LEU A 60 18.17 10.15 -6.64
C LEU A 60 18.74 10.64 -7.97
N GLN A 61 17.90 11.31 -8.79
CA GLN A 61 18.26 11.81 -10.11
C GLN A 61 18.90 10.75 -11.01
N VAL A 62 18.13 9.73 -11.34
CA VAL A 62 18.61 8.51 -12.04
C VAL A 62 18.84 8.67 -13.53
N THR A 63 18.59 9.84 -14.11
CA THR A 63 18.94 10.16 -15.53
C THR A 63 20.42 9.87 -15.84
N ASN A 64 21.31 10.08 -14.88
CA ASN A 64 22.74 9.74 -15.02
C ASN A 64 22.99 8.23 -15.18
N ARG A 65 22.00 7.37 -14.90
CA ARG A 65 22.05 5.92 -15.06
C ARG A 65 21.39 5.45 -16.37
N GLY A 66 20.97 6.39 -17.22
CA GLY A 66 20.36 6.12 -18.51
C GLY A 66 18.85 5.88 -18.48
N TYR A 67 18.17 6.21 -17.38
CA TYR A 67 16.71 6.18 -17.26
C TYR A 67 16.10 7.51 -17.68
N GLU A 68 14.93 7.47 -18.31
CA GLU A 68 14.11 8.65 -18.61
C GLU A 68 13.24 9.07 -17.42
N THR A 69 12.89 8.12 -16.54
CA THR A 69 12.25 8.39 -15.25
C THR A 69 13.29 9.06 -14.33
N ASP A 70 13.02 10.30 -13.89
CA ASP A 70 14.06 11.17 -13.36
C ASP A 70 14.05 11.39 -11.84
N ASP A 71 12.90 11.26 -11.15
CA ASP A 71 12.82 11.66 -9.75
C ASP A 71 13.70 10.77 -8.84
N PHE A 72 13.46 9.46 -8.76
CA PHE A 72 14.34 8.54 -8.05
C PHE A 72 14.05 7.07 -8.35
N MET A 73 15.00 6.21 -7.98
CA MET A 73 14.90 4.76 -8.07
C MET A 73 15.11 4.13 -6.71
N ALA A 74 14.30 3.14 -6.38
CA ALA A 74 14.48 2.27 -5.22
C ALA A 74 14.88 0.87 -5.68
N ILE A 75 15.92 0.29 -5.07
CA ILE A 75 16.36 -1.07 -5.33
C ILE A 75 16.03 -1.93 -4.12
N ALA A 76 15.34 -3.03 -4.33
CA ALA A 76 14.94 -3.95 -3.28
C ALA A 76 15.38 -5.39 -3.59
N ASN A 77 15.80 -6.10 -2.57
CA ASN A 77 16.22 -7.49 -2.66
C ASN A 77 15.12 -8.41 -2.14
N SER A 78 14.73 -9.38 -2.93
CA SER A 78 13.79 -10.44 -2.57
C SER A 78 14.37 -11.82 -2.80
N THR A 79 13.62 -12.86 -2.46
CA THR A 79 14.00 -14.26 -2.77
C THR A 79 14.07 -14.55 -4.27
N SER A 80 13.37 -13.74 -5.10
CA SER A 80 13.41 -13.83 -6.57
C SER A 80 14.52 -13.00 -7.22
N GLY A 81 15.32 -12.28 -6.43
CA GLY A 81 16.42 -11.45 -6.87
C GLY A 81 16.19 -9.95 -6.64
N GLU A 82 16.98 -9.13 -7.34
CA GLU A 82 16.90 -7.68 -7.29
C GLU A 82 15.71 -7.16 -8.12
N HIS A 83 15.00 -6.19 -7.55
CA HIS A 83 13.90 -5.44 -8.18
C HIS A 83 14.24 -3.96 -8.17
N ARG A 84 13.98 -3.27 -9.28
CA ARG A 84 14.11 -1.82 -9.40
C ARG A 84 12.73 -1.21 -9.53
N LEU A 85 12.49 -0.18 -8.72
CA LEU A 85 11.29 0.63 -8.79
C LEU A 85 11.70 2.00 -9.33
N LEU A 86 11.37 2.31 -10.56
CA LEU A 86 11.54 3.62 -11.17
C LEU A 86 10.36 4.49 -10.75
N ILE A 87 10.60 5.55 -10.03
CA ILE A 87 9.58 6.30 -9.32
C ILE A 87 9.49 7.72 -9.84
N GLN A 88 8.28 8.10 -10.27
CA GLN A 88 7.93 9.45 -10.68
C GLN A 88 6.95 10.05 -9.68
N VAL A 89 7.31 11.13 -9.03
CA VAL A 89 6.50 11.79 -8.01
C VAL A 89 5.77 13.00 -8.60
N LYS A 90 4.46 12.97 -8.58
CA LYS A 90 3.63 14.07 -9.07
C LYS A 90 2.53 14.38 -8.06
N HIS A 91 2.72 15.43 -7.30
CA HIS A 91 1.76 15.85 -6.29
C HIS A 91 0.37 16.14 -6.89
N ASP A 92 0.36 16.69 -8.10
CA ASP A 92 -0.83 17.11 -8.83
C ASP A 92 -0.80 16.52 -10.26
N ILE A 93 -1.40 15.35 -10.43
CA ILE A 93 -1.52 14.65 -11.70
C ILE A 93 -2.95 14.11 -11.85
N SER A 94 -3.49 14.20 -13.04
CA SER A 94 -4.76 13.56 -13.42
C SER A 94 -4.51 12.50 -14.48
N PHE A 95 -4.97 11.29 -14.22
CA PHE A 95 -4.80 10.14 -15.13
C PHE A 95 -5.83 10.20 -16.26
N THR A 96 -5.67 11.17 -17.16
CA THR A 96 -6.51 11.41 -18.33
C THR A 96 -5.65 11.67 -19.56
N SER A 97 -6.15 11.34 -20.75
CA SER A 97 -5.42 11.50 -22.02
C SER A 97 -5.08 12.96 -22.37
N ASN A 98 -5.73 13.94 -21.74
CA ASN A 98 -5.47 15.37 -21.98
C ASN A 98 -4.54 15.99 -20.93
N ASN A 99 -4.06 15.23 -19.94
CA ASN A 99 -3.15 15.76 -18.92
C ASN A 99 -1.70 15.61 -19.39
N GLU A 100 -1.05 16.74 -19.68
CA GLU A 100 0.33 16.74 -20.19
C GLU A 100 1.33 16.07 -19.25
N LYS A 101 1.21 16.33 -17.91
CA LYS A 101 2.08 15.67 -16.92
C LYS A 101 1.93 14.13 -16.97
N PHE A 102 0.72 13.63 -17.21
CA PHE A 102 0.51 12.19 -17.34
C PHE A 102 1.10 11.64 -18.62
N LYS A 103 1.00 12.36 -19.74
CA LYS A 103 1.65 11.99 -20.99
C LYS A 103 3.17 11.95 -20.87
N GLU A 104 3.77 12.95 -20.22
CA GLU A 104 5.21 13.00 -19.96
C GLU A 104 5.66 11.78 -19.15
N VAL A 105 4.94 11.46 -18.06
CA VAL A 105 5.24 10.29 -17.23
C VAL A 105 5.16 8.99 -18.03
N ILE A 106 4.08 8.80 -18.80
CA ILE A 106 3.91 7.57 -19.60
C ILE A 106 4.94 7.49 -20.72
N ASN A 107 5.34 8.61 -21.31
CA ASN A 107 6.40 8.63 -22.32
C ASN A 107 7.77 8.21 -21.73
N ALA A 108 8.14 8.73 -20.56
CA ALA A 108 9.35 8.31 -19.85
C ALA A 108 9.30 6.81 -19.50
N PHE A 109 8.18 6.35 -18.93
CA PHE A 109 7.96 4.95 -18.59
C PHE A 109 8.02 4.03 -19.82
N TRP A 110 7.46 4.46 -20.95
CA TRP A 110 7.47 3.67 -22.18
C TRP A 110 8.89 3.52 -22.75
N LYS A 111 9.70 4.57 -22.68
CA LYS A 111 11.11 4.52 -23.09
C LYS A 111 11.92 3.59 -22.18
N ASP A 112 11.79 3.74 -20.86
CA ASP A 112 12.47 2.86 -19.89
C ASP A 112 12.05 1.40 -20.06
N TYR A 113 10.75 1.13 -20.19
CA TYR A 113 10.19 -0.21 -20.42
C TYR A 113 10.76 -0.90 -21.69
N ASN A 114 11.03 -0.13 -22.74
CA ASN A 114 11.58 -0.66 -23.98
C ASN A 114 13.12 -0.73 -23.98
N ASN A 115 13.80 -0.12 -23.02
CA ASN A 115 15.23 -0.23 -22.86
C ASN A 115 15.61 -1.51 -22.07
N THR A 116 15.61 -2.65 -22.75
CA THR A 116 15.87 -3.96 -22.14
C THR A 116 17.31 -4.13 -21.63
N SER A 117 18.21 -3.17 -21.88
CA SER A 117 19.55 -3.19 -21.31
C SER A 117 19.58 -2.76 -19.84
N ILE A 118 18.55 -2.03 -19.37
CA ILE A 118 18.48 -1.48 -18.02
C ILE A 118 17.18 -1.86 -17.29
N PHE A 119 16.13 -2.30 -17.97
CA PHE A 119 14.83 -2.62 -17.42
C PHE A 119 14.46 -4.10 -17.62
N ASP A 120 14.23 -4.82 -16.54
CA ASP A 120 13.78 -6.21 -16.55
C ASP A 120 12.24 -6.25 -16.36
N LYS A 121 11.52 -6.51 -17.45
CA LYS A 121 10.04 -6.56 -17.46
C LYS A 121 9.44 -7.60 -16.50
N SER A 122 10.23 -8.56 -16.04
CA SER A 122 9.77 -9.60 -15.13
C SER A 122 9.85 -9.20 -13.65
N ARG A 123 10.67 -8.20 -13.31
CA ARG A 123 10.99 -7.83 -11.93
C ARG A 123 10.85 -6.35 -11.64
N ASP A 124 11.16 -5.48 -12.60
CA ASP A 124 11.18 -4.04 -12.37
C ASP A 124 9.77 -3.43 -12.45
N LYS A 125 9.60 -2.29 -11.80
CA LYS A 125 8.32 -1.57 -11.72
C LYS A 125 8.49 -0.09 -12.07
N LEU A 126 7.45 0.46 -12.65
CA LEU A 126 7.28 1.87 -13.02
C LEU A 126 6.18 2.46 -12.12
N ILE A 127 6.55 3.35 -11.22
CA ILE A 127 5.69 3.78 -10.13
C ILE A 127 5.37 5.27 -10.23
N VAL A 128 4.09 5.61 -10.28
CA VAL A 128 3.65 6.99 -10.08
C VAL A 128 3.29 7.18 -8.61
N VAL A 129 3.88 8.18 -7.96
CA VAL A 129 3.50 8.56 -6.60
C VAL A 129 2.67 9.84 -6.64
N LYS A 130 1.50 9.83 -6.00
CA LYS A 130 0.56 10.96 -5.96
C LYS A 130 0.15 11.31 -4.53
N ASN A 131 -0.09 12.60 -4.27
CA ASN A 131 -0.63 13.07 -2.99
C ASN A 131 -2.15 12.88 -2.96
N GLY A 132 -2.57 11.70 -2.50
CA GLY A 132 -3.98 11.33 -2.44
C GLY A 132 -4.56 10.88 -3.78
N LEU A 133 -5.28 9.77 -3.78
CA LEU A 133 -6.03 9.26 -4.92
C LEU A 133 -7.52 9.56 -4.74
N THR A 134 -8.20 9.87 -5.82
CA THR A 134 -9.66 9.93 -5.84
C THR A 134 -10.26 8.53 -5.67
N LYS A 135 -11.54 8.45 -5.26
CA LYS A 135 -12.25 7.17 -5.17
C LYS A 135 -12.24 6.38 -6.49
N ASP A 136 -12.35 7.07 -7.61
CA ASP A 136 -12.32 6.46 -8.93
C ASP A 136 -10.92 5.90 -9.28
N GLU A 137 -9.86 6.63 -8.93
CA GLU A 137 -8.47 6.18 -9.12
C GLU A 137 -8.18 4.95 -8.26
N ARG A 138 -8.58 4.93 -6.97
CA ARG A 138 -8.41 3.75 -6.11
C ARG A 138 -9.16 2.53 -6.65
N ASN A 139 -10.44 2.69 -7.02
CA ASN A 139 -11.31 1.58 -7.38
C ASN A 139 -11.09 1.06 -8.79
N HIS A 140 -10.66 1.91 -9.73
CA HIS A 140 -10.62 1.54 -11.13
C HIS A 140 -9.23 1.63 -11.75
N LEU A 141 -8.42 2.64 -11.41
CA LEU A 141 -7.06 2.75 -11.93
C LEU A 141 -6.13 1.74 -11.25
N LYS A 142 -6.01 1.79 -9.92
CA LYS A 142 -5.13 0.89 -9.18
C LYS A 142 -5.52 -0.57 -9.37
N SER A 143 -6.81 -0.87 -9.36
CA SER A 143 -7.28 -2.22 -9.63
C SER A 143 -7.03 -2.68 -11.08
N LEU A 144 -6.90 -1.78 -12.07
CA LEU A 144 -6.53 -2.14 -13.43
C LEU A 144 -5.12 -2.74 -13.49
N PHE A 145 -4.15 -2.13 -12.81
CA PHE A 145 -2.78 -2.65 -12.71
C PHE A 145 -2.75 -4.01 -12.00
N ASN A 146 -3.46 -4.12 -10.89
CA ASN A 146 -3.59 -5.37 -10.16
C ASN A 146 -4.18 -6.49 -11.03
N TRP A 147 -5.17 -6.18 -11.84
CA TRP A 147 -5.76 -7.13 -12.78
C TRP A 147 -4.79 -7.52 -13.89
N ALA A 148 -3.99 -6.58 -14.40
CA ALA A 148 -2.97 -6.91 -15.39
C ALA A 148 -1.97 -7.95 -14.86
N VAL A 149 -1.55 -7.83 -13.59
CA VAL A 149 -0.63 -8.78 -12.94
C VAL A 149 -1.30 -10.14 -12.67
N ASN A 150 -2.57 -10.15 -12.26
CA ASN A 150 -3.21 -11.36 -11.73
C ASN A 150 -3.97 -12.21 -12.76
N HIS A 151 -4.16 -11.73 -13.97
CA HIS A 151 -4.72 -12.56 -15.04
C HIS A 151 -3.60 -13.34 -15.75
N ALA A 152 -3.83 -14.62 -15.97
CA ALA A 152 -2.86 -15.51 -16.59
C ALA A 152 -2.66 -15.20 -18.08
N THR A 153 -3.72 -14.71 -18.75
CA THR A 153 -3.68 -14.38 -20.17
C THR A 153 -4.20 -12.97 -20.45
N GLU A 154 -3.70 -12.40 -21.52
CA GLU A 154 -4.18 -11.12 -22.06
C GLU A 154 -5.69 -11.16 -22.37
N LYS A 155 -6.17 -12.28 -22.91
CA LYS A 155 -7.60 -12.44 -23.28
C LYS A 155 -8.51 -12.36 -22.06
N ASP A 156 -8.14 -13.03 -20.96
CA ASP A 156 -8.90 -13.00 -19.71
C ASP A 156 -8.91 -11.60 -19.10
N PHE A 157 -7.75 -10.94 -19.10
CA PHE A 157 -7.63 -9.55 -18.64
C PHE A 157 -8.58 -8.62 -19.41
N HIS A 158 -8.52 -8.61 -20.74
CA HIS A 158 -9.36 -7.74 -21.56
C HIS A 158 -10.84 -8.09 -21.46
N LEU A 159 -11.18 -9.37 -21.35
CA LEU A 159 -12.56 -9.81 -21.16
C LEU A 159 -13.15 -9.22 -19.87
N GLU A 160 -12.44 -9.34 -18.76
CA GLU A 160 -12.89 -8.84 -17.46
C GLU A 160 -12.91 -7.30 -17.40
N VAL A 161 -11.90 -6.62 -17.92
CA VAL A 161 -11.85 -5.15 -17.96
C VAL A 161 -13.00 -4.58 -18.79
N ASN A 162 -13.32 -5.19 -19.93
CA ASN A 162 -14.39 -4.72 -20.81
C ASN A 162 -15.79 -4.87 -20.19
N ARG A 163 -15.99 -5.76 -19.22
CA ARG A 163 -17.25 -5.90 -18.47
C ARG A 163 -17.54 -4.70 -17.57
N ILE A 164 -16.51 -3.97 -17.13
CA ILE A 164 -16.64 -2.85 -16.19
C ILE A 164 -16.34 -1.54 -16.90
N LYS A 165 -17.39 -0.78 -17.23
CA LYS A 165 -17.30 0.48 -18.00
C LYS A 165 -16.24 1.45 -17.47
N ALA A 166 -16.09 1.58 -16.15
CA ALA A 166 -15.12 2.48 -15.54
C ALA A 166 -13.67 2.01 -15.75
N LYS A 167 -13.40 0.69 -15.61
CA LYS A 167 -12.07 0.11 -15.89
C LYS A 167 -11.73 0.17 -17.37
N LYS A 168 -12.71 -0.14 -18.24
CA LYS A 168 -12.53 0.02 -19.69
C LYS A 168 -12.13 1.44 -20.06
N LYS A 169 -12.81 2.46 -19.49
CA LYS A 169 -12.43 3.86 -19.70
C LYS A 169 -10.99 4.14 -19.29
N ARG A 170 -10.52 3.57 -18.18
CA ARG A 170 -9.12 3.71 -17.75
C ARG A 170 -8.15 3.02 -18.72
N LEU A 171 -8.47 1.82 -19.18
CA LEU A 171 -7.68 1.13 -20.22
C LEU A 171 -7.59 1.94 -21.51
N ASP A 172 -8.71 2.51 -21.95
CA ASP A 172 -8.75 3.33 -23.17
C ASP A 172 -7.89 4.60 -23.05
N VAL A 173 -7.81 5.19 -21.84
CA VAL A 173 -6.88 6.31 -21.56
C VAL A 173 -5.43 5.86 -21.73
N PHE A 174 -5.03 4.71 -21.16
CA PHE A 174 -3.68 4.18 -21.34
C PHE A 174 -3.39 3.87 -22.81
N ARG A 175 -4.33 3.27 -23.52
CA ARG A 175 -4.20 3.00 -24.95
C ARG A 175 -3.91 4.27 -25.74
N SER A 176 -4.63 5.35 -25.47
CA SER A 176 -4.45 6.64 -26.13
C SER A 176 -3.07 7.25 -25.85
N VAL A 177 -2.65 7.28 -24.59
CA VAL A 177 -1.39 7.90 -24.19
C VAL A 177 -0.18 7.07 -24.63
N LEU A 178 -0.27 5.74 -24.53
CA LEU A 178 0.76 4.83 -25.03
C LEU A 178 0.92 4.92 -26.54
N LYS A 179 -0.16 5.11 -27.32
CA LYS A 179 -0.07 5.36 -28.75
C LYS A 179 0.76 6.61 -29.05
N GLU A 180 0.50 7.72 -28.32
CA GLU A 180 1.32 8.94 -28.46
C GLU A 180 2.80 8.67 -28.10
N ALA A 181 3.07 7.94 -27.02
CA ALA A 181 4.43 7.59 -26.59
C ALA A 181 5.14 6.63 -27.56
N ASN A 182 4.40 5.89 -28.36
CA ASN A 182 4.87 4.96 -29.41
C ASN A 182 4.79 5.58 -30.81
N ASP A 183 5.21 6.83 -30.97
CA ASP A 183 5.25 7.55 -32.23
C ASP A 183 3.94 7.51 -33.02
N ASN A 184 2.81 7.63 -32.32
CA ASN A 184 1.44 7.52 -32.86
C ASN A 184 1.10 6.16 -33.52
N THR A 185 1.87 5.12 -33.21
CA THR A 185 1.61 3.77 -33.70
C THR A 185 0.77 2.99 -32.67
N ASP A 186 -0.31 2.34 -33.11
CA ASP A 186 -1.16 1.56 -32.25
C ASP A 186 -0.42 0.34 -31.68
N LEU A 187 -0.58 0.10 -30.39
CA LEU A 187 -0.10 -1.09 -29.71
C LEU A 187 -1.15 -2.18 -29.69
N THR A 188 -0.72 -3.42 -29.72
CA THR A 188 -1.58 -4.59 -29.54
C THR A 188 -2.11 -4.67 -28.11
N ASP A 189 -3.22 -5.34 -27.91
CA ASP A 189 -3.79 -5.61 -26.59
C ASP A 189 -2.79 -6.32 -25.66
N LYS A 190 -1.96 -7.21 -26.21
CA LYS A 190 -0.90 -7.90 -25.48
C LYS A 190 0.19 -6.94 -25.00
N GLU A 191 0.68 -6.05 -25.84
CA GLU A 191 1.72 -5.08 -25.49
C GLU A 191 1.24 -4.12 -24.37
N ILE A 192 0.00 -3.64 -24.47
CA ILE A 192 -0.60 -2.79 -23.45
C ILE A 192 -0.73 -3.57 -22.12
N TRP A 193 -1.21 -4.79 -22.15
CA TRP A 193 -1.33 -5.63 -20.95
C TRP A 193 0.03 -5.90 -20.30
N GLU A 194 1.06 -6.26 -21.09
CA GLU A 194 2.42 -6.49 -20.60
C GLU A 194 3.02 -5.24 -19.98
N PHE A 195 2.82 -4.07 -20.57
CA PHE A 195 3.23 -2.80 -19.99
C PHE A 195 2.53 -2.52 -18.65
N LEU A 196 1.21 -2.67 -18.61
CA LEU A 196 0.42 -2.42 -17.40
C LEU A 196 0.81 -3.33 -16.22
N LYS A 197 1.37 -4.51 -16.47
CA LYS A 197 1.91 -5.41 -15.43
C LYS A 197 3.12 -4.79 -14.70
N CYS A 198 3.85 -3.92 -15.37
CA CYS A 198 5.02 -3.24 -14.79
C CYS A 198 4.66 -1.92 -14.10
N VAL A 199 3.45 -1.37 -14.33
CA VAL A 199 3.04 -0.08 -13.79
C VAL A 199 2.26 -0.23 -12.49
N ASP A 200 2.49 0.69 -11.53
CA ASP A 200 1.66 0.82 -10.34
C ASP A 200 1.54 2.29 -9.90
N VAL A 201 0.63 2.56 -8.97
CA VAL A 201 0.44 3.88 -8.38
C VAL A 201 0.45 3.80 -6.85
N LEU A 202 1.28 4.64 -6.23
CA LEU A 202 1.33 4.83 -4.79
C LEU A 202 0.64 6.12 -4.39
N GLU A 203 0.04 6.08 -3.22
CA GLU A 203 -0.63 7.21 -2.60
C GLU A 203 0.07 7.55 -1.28
N TYR A 204 0.40 8.83 -1.09
CA TYR A 204 0.77 9.38 0.21
C TYR A 204 0.00 10.66 0.48
N ASP A 205 -0.32 10.93 1.75
CA ASP A 205 -1.09 12.09 2.18
C ASP A 205 -0.23 13.16 2.88
N PHE A 206 1.09 13.15 2.65
CA PHE A 206 2.08 13.96 3.39
C PHE A 206 1.78 15.47 3.45
N LEU A 207 1.03 16.00 2.49
CA LEU A 207 0.68 17.43 2.43
C LEU A 207 -0.58 17.77 3.22
N ASN A 208 -1.29 16.77 3.72
CA ASN A 208 -2.51 16.98 4.49
C ASN A 208 -2.19 17.33 5.94
N LEU A 209 -2.97 18.27 6.51
CA LEU A 209 -2.92 18.52 7.94
C LEU A 209 -3.40 17.25 8.68
N GLY A 210 -2.56 16.74 9.59
CA GLY A 210 -2.85 15.46 10.25
C GLY A 210 -2.61 14.23 9.37
N SER A 211 -1.63 14.30 8.45
CA SER A 211 -1.22 13.20 7.59
C SER A 211 -1.09 11.88 8.34
N ILE A 212 -1.82 10.88 7.89
CA ILE A 212 -1.77 9.52 8.40
C ILE A 212 -0.40 8.90 8.06
N ASP A 213 0.07 9.06 6.82
CA ASP A 213 1.35 8.51 6.38
C ASP A 213 2.52 9.10 7.17
N LYS A 214 2.51 10.41 7.44
CA LYS A 214 3.54 11.03 8.26
C LYS A 214 3.54 10.48 9.69
N THR A 215 2.35 10.28 10.26
CA THR A 215 2.20 9.66 11.59
C THR A 215 2.76 8.25 11.60
N TYR A 216 2.55 7.48 10.53
CA TYR A 216 3.10 6.14 10.41
C TYR A 216 4.62 6.13 10.39
N PHE A 217 5.24 6.99 9.60
CA PHE A 217 6.71 7.08 9.61
C PHE A 217 7.27 7.54 10.96
N PHE A 218 6.58 8.41 11.68
CA PHE A 218 6.96 8.78 13.04
C PHE A 218 6.88 7.57 13.99
N ASN A 219 5.81 6.79 13.93
CA ASN A 219 5.70 5.56 14.71
C ASN A 219 6.80 4.55 14.34
N LEU A 220 7.12 4.44 13.06
CA LEU A 220 8.20 3.58 12.59
C LEU A 220 9.56 3.99 13.17
N ILE A 221 9.88 5.27 13.11
CA ILE A 221 11.09 5.84 13.73
C ILE A 221 11.08 5.55 15.24
N LYS A 222 9.95 5.78 15.92
CA LYS A 222 9.79 5.52 17.36
C LYS A 222 10.09 4.07 17.73
N LEU A 223 9.58 3.12 16.95
CA LEU A 223 9.77 1.68 17.20
C LEU A 223 11.19 1.19 16.90
N SER A 224 11.87 1.85 15.97
CA SER A 224 13.21 1.48 15.51
C SER A 224 14.30 2.31 16.19
N ARG A 225 13.93 3.34 16.94
CA ARG A 225 14.85 4.23 17.61
C ARG A 225 15.57 3.55 18.78
N SER A 226 16.87 3.81 18.92
CA SER A 226 17.66 3.38 20.06
C SER A 226 17.06 3.89 21.37
N LYS A 227 17.05 3.04 22.40
CA LYS A 227 16.62 3.41 23.75
C LYS A 227 17.44 4.56 24.36
N ASN A 228 18.66 4.76 23.88
CA ASN A 228 19.55 5.82 24.34
C ASN A 228 19.38 7.13 23.55
N SER A 229 18.58 7.14 22.49
CA SER A 229 18.33 8.35 21.73
C SER A 229 17.37 9.30 22.47
N THR A 230 17.76 10.56 22.58
CA THR A 230 16.94 11.64 23.15
C THR A 230 16.19 12.44 22.09
N ALA A 231 16.54 12.26 20.79
CA ALA A 231 15.87 12.97 19.69
C ALA A 231 14.43 12.49 19.52
N SER A 232 13.53 13.41 19.24
CA SER A 232 12.15 13.10 18.89
C SER A 232 12.04 12.49 17.48
N GLU A 233 10.95 11.80 17.20
CA GLU A 233 10.65 11.24 15.87
C GLU A 233 10.63 12.34 14.80
N SER A 234 10.10 13.50 15.16
CA SER A 234 10.04 14.67 14.26
C SER A 234 11.44 15.23 13.96
N GLU A 235 12.33 15.28 14.92
CA GLU A 235 13.74 15.73 14.71
C GLU A 235 14.48 14.76 13.81
N ILE A 236 14.36 13.46 14.04
CA ILE A 236 15.00 12.43 13.20
C ILE A 236 14.46 12.51 11.77
N TRP A 237 13.14 12.58 11.60
CA TRP A 237 12.51 12.74 10.28
C TRP A 237 13.01 14.00 9.56
N ASN A 238 13.08 15.14 10.24
CA ASN A 238 13.55 16.40 9.65
C ASN A 238 15.02 16.33 9.24
N ASN A 239 15.84 15.60 9.97
CA ASN A 239 17.25 15.39 9.62
C ASN A 239 17.37 14.51 8.36
N ILE A 240 16.57 13.44 8.24
CA ILE A 240 16.51 12.61 7.03
C ILE A 240 15.98 13.43 5.85
N PHE A 241 14.96 14.27 6.06
CA PHE A 241 14.42 15.17 5.03
C PHE A 241 15.47 16.18 4.53
N SER A 242 16.24 16.78 5.45
CA SER A 242 17.32 17.70 5.08
C SER A 242 18.42 16.98 4.29
N TYR A 243 18.71 15.74 4.65
CA TYR A 243 19.64 14.90 3.89
C TYR A 243 19.13 14.58 2.49
N ALA A 244 17.84 14.17 2.33
CA ALA A 244 17.21 13.98 1.03
C ALA A 244 17.30 15.24 0.16
N SER A 245 17.06 16.41 0.74
CA SER A 245 17.16 17.70 0.04
C SER A 245 18.57 18.01 -0.48
N THR A 246 19.60 17.59 0.26
CA THR A 246 21.01 17.74 -0.17
C THR A 246 21.30 16.77 -1.31
N LEU A 247 20.90 15.51 -1.19
CA LEU A 247 21.10 14.49 -2.21
C LEU A 247 20.42 14.85 -3.55
N ASN A 248 19.25 15.47 -3.49
CA ASN A 248 18.55 15.94 -4.70
C ASN A 248 19.34 16.97 -5.49
N LYS A 249 20.18 17.75 -4.84
CA LYS A 249 21.03 18.75 -5.52
C LYS A 249 22.27 18.13 -6.15
N ASP A 250 22.84 17.16 -5.47
CA ASP A 250 24.15 16.60 -5.82
C ASP A 250 24.02 15.37 -6.75
N GLY A 251 22.82 14.76 -6.80
CA GLY A 251 22.59 13.46 -7.40
C GLY A 251 23.38 12.38 -6.67
N GLY A 252 22.74 11.30 -6.25
CA GLY A 252 23.48 10.30 -5.51
C GLY A 252 22.69 9.03 -5.21
N SER A 253 23.45 8.02 -4.81
CA SER A 253 22.91 6.75 -4.35
C SER A 253 23.17 6.57 -2.86
N VAL A 254 22.17 6.07 -2.17
CA VAL A 254 22.18 5.86 -0.73
C VAL A 254 21.96 4.39 -0.43
N THR A 255 22.93 3.79 0.24
CA THR A 255 22.83 2.46 0.86
C THR A 255 22.98 2.60 2.36
N LEU A 256 22.62 1.56 3.14
CA LEU A 256 22.85 1.58 4.58
C LEU A 256 24.30 1.88 4.93
N GLU A 257 25.25 1.36 4.16
CA GLU A 257 26.68 1.58 4.41
C GLU A 257 27.06 3.04 4.26
N SER A 258 26.51 3.73 3.24
CA SER A 258 26.83 5.12 2.93
C SER A 258 26.28 6.16 3.93
N ILE A 259 25.38 5.75 4.81
CA ILE A 259 24.72 6.65 5.78
C ILE A 259 25.07 6.34 7.24
N LYS A 260 25.91 5.35 7.52
CA LYS A 260 26.30 4.99 8.89
C LYS A 260 26.92 6.14 9.66
N ASP A 261 27.66 7.01 8.99
CA ASP A 261 28.34 8.17 9.59
C ASP A 261 27.46 9.42 9.68
N LYS A 262 26.19 9.35 9.30
CA LYS A 262 25.28 10.48 9.38
C LYS A 262 24.65 10.61 10.75
N ASP A 263 24.51 11.84 11.24
CA ASP A 263 24.01 12.13 12.59
C ASP A 263 22.67 11.48 12.89
N PHE A 264 21.76 11.42 11.92
CA PHE A 264 20.46 10.79 12.11
C PHE A 264 20.54 9.27 12.27
N PHE A 265 21.58 8.61 11.72
CA PHE A 265 21.72 7.15 11.77
C PHE A 265 22.06 6.66 13.19
N GLN A 266 22.80 7.45 13.97
CA GLN A 266 23.14 7.11 15.36
C GLN A 266 21.90 6.98 16.28
N HIS A 267 20.77 7.52 15.86
CA HIS A 267 19.53 7.40 16.62
C HIS A 267 18.86 6.03 16.45
N PHE A 268 19.33 5.16 15.55
CA PHE A 268 18.80 3.83 15.34
C PHE A 268 19.76 2.79 15.91
N ASP A 269 19.22 1.75 16.55
CA ASP A 269 20.02 0.61 16.98
C ASP A 269 20.52 -0.17 15.76
N ASN A 270 21.78 -0.62 15.82
CA ASN A 270 22.44 -1.31 14.72
C ASN A 270 21.55 -2.43 14.14
N ALA A 271 20.87 -2.07 13.09
CA ALA A 271 20.45 -2.86 11.94
C ALA A 271 19.94 -4.30 12.19
N GLN A 272 19.22 -4.56 13.27
CA GLN A 272 18.32 -5.72 13.30
C GLN A 272 16.93 -5.24 12.86
N LEU A 273 16.33 -5.95 11.90
CA LEU A 273 14.89 -5.82 11.63
C LEU A 273 14.16 -5.74 12.96
N SER A 274 13.40 -4.67 13.16
CA SER A 274 12.58 -4.55 14.36
C SER A 274 11.85 -5.88 14.60
N PRO A 275 11.77 -6.40 15.83
CA PRO A 275 11.00 -7.60 16.15
C PRO A 275 9.59 -7.56 15.56
N PHE A 276 9.02 -6.37 15.46
CA PHE A 276 7.69 -6.14 14.89
C PHE A 276 7.59 -6.50 13.41
N PHE A 277 8.63 -6.30 12.60
CA PHE A 277 8.64 -6.76 11.20
C PHE A 277 8.66 -8.28 11.12
N LYS A 278 9.41 -8.95 12.01
CA LYS A 278 9.38 -10.42 12.11
C LYS A 278 7.99 -10.92 12.48
N ALA A 279 7.33 -10.26 13.42
CA ALA A 279 5.95 -10.55 13.81
C ALA A 279 4.97 -10.38 12.65
N VAL A 280 5.08 -9.29 11.90
CA VAL A 280 4.25 -9.03 10.71
C VAL A 280 4.47 -10.12 9.63
N GLU A 281 5.72 -10.48 9.34
CA GLU A 281 6.02 -11.55 8.36
C GLU A 281 5.51 -12.92 8.84
N LYS A 282 5.58 -13.21 10.14
CA LYS A 282 4.99 -14.43 10.73
C LYS A 282 3.47 -14.46 10.53
N LEU A 283 2.77 -13.37 10.83
CA LEU A 283 1.31 -13.25 10.63
C LEU A 283 0.93 -13.40 9.15
N LYS A 284 1.73 -12.86 8.22
CA LYS A 284 1.53 -13.05 6.78
C LYS A 284 1.71 -14.51 6.37
N SER A 285 2.72 -15.19 6.93
CA SER A 285 2.95 -16.60 6.67
C SER A 285 1.79 -17.47 7.16
N ASP A 286 1.30 -17.24 8.37
CA ASP A 286 0.16 -17.96 8.93
C ASP A 286 -1.12 -17.69 8.13
N SER A 287 -1.30 -16.45 7.66
CA SER A 287 -2.41 -16.08 6.76
C SER A 287 -2.39 -16.90 5.46
N LYS A 288 -1.21 -17.11 4.85
CA LYS A 288 -1.08 -17.96 3.67
C LYS A 288 -1.49 -19.41 3.95
N GLU A 289 -1.13 -19.94 5.10
CA GLU A 289 -1.53 -21.30 5.50
C GLU A 289 -3.03 -21.45 5.71
N ILE A 290 -3.70 -20.45 6.29
CA ILE A 290 -5.17 -20.45 6.44
C ILE A 290 -5.86 -20.34 5.07
N LEU A 291 -5.33 -19.54 4.15
CA LEU A 291 -5.90 -19.37 2.80
C LEU A 291 -5.65 -20.55 1.88
N ARG A 292 -4.57 -21.33 2.11
CA ARG A 292 -4.15 -22.43 1.22
C ARG A 292 -5.27 -23.44 0.92
N PRO A 293 -6.02 -23.97 1.91
CA PRO A 293 -7.05 -24.97 1.65
C PRO A 293 -8.31 -24.41 0.99
N ILE A 294 -8.50 -23.07 0.94
CA ILE A 294 -9.68 -22.45 0.32
C ILE A 294 -9.52 -22.51 -1.19
N LYS A 295 -10.31 -23.38 -1.84
CA LYS A 295 -10.33 -23.51 -3.30
C LYS A 295 -11.17 -22.40 -3.92
N THR A 296 -10.65 -21.79 -4.98
CA THR A 296 -11.32 -20.75 -5.77
C THR A 296 -11.93 -21.28 -7.07
N SER A 297 -11.59 -22.53 -7.41
CA SER A 297 -12.07 -23.25 -8.57
C SER A 297 -12.82 -24.53 -8.18
N ILE A 298 -13.63 -25.05 -9.07
CA ILE A 298 -14.40 -26.29 -8.94
C ILE A 298 -13.93 -27.27 -10.02
N GLY A 299 -13.76 -28.54 -9.64
CA GLY A 299 -13.27 -29.58 -10.55
C GLY A 299 -11.82 -29.97 -10.27
N LYS A 300 -11.25 -30.72 -11.18
CA LYS A 300 -9.83 -31.17 -11.13
C LYS A 300 -9.29 -31.23 -12.55
N ASP A 301 -8.03 -30.94 -12.70
CA ASP A 301 -7.26 -31.03 -13.93
C ASP A 301 -7.94 -30.27 -15.11
N GLU A 302 -8.10 -30.90 -16.26
CA GLU A 302 -8.69 -30.31 -17.47
C GLU A 302 -10.17 -29.88 -17.29
N ASN A 303 -10.85 -30.34 -16.25
CA ASN A 303 -12.21 -29.97 -15.90
C ASN A 303 -12.30 -28.92 -14.78
N GLU A 304 -11.21 -28.27 -14.47
CA GLU A 304 -11.20 -27.19 -13.47
C GLU A 304 -11.78 -25.91 -14.09
N PHE A 305 -12.76 -25.31 -13.41
CA PHE A 305 -13.35 -24.04 -13.84
C PHE A 305 -13.63 -23.12 -12.67
N GLN A 306 -13.56 -21.83 -12.92
CA GLN A 306 -13.96 -20.80 -11.98
C GLN A 306 -15.37 -20.31 -12.29
N LEU A 307 -16.21 -20.21 -11.25
CA LEU A 307 -17.54 -19.62 -11.39
C LEU A 307 -17.42 -18.10 -11.49
N PRO A 308 -17.86 -17.47 -12.58
CA PRO A 308 -17.87 -16.02 -12.68
C PRO A 308 -18.87 -15.44 -11.66
N ARG A 309 -18.38 -14.54 -10.78
CA ARG A 309 -19.17 -13.89 -9.72
C ARG A 309 -19.05 -12.37 -9.79
N THR A 310 -19.00 -11.84 -11.00
CA THR A 310 -18.70 -10.42 -11.25
C THR A 310 -19.57 -9.47 -10.43
N GLU A 311 -20.90 -9.70 -10.40
CA GLU A 311 -21.82 -8.84 -9.64
C GLU A 311 -21.57 -8.91 -8.13
N ALA A 312 -21.33 -10.09 -7.56
CA ALA A 312 -21.04 -10.28 -6.15
C ALA A 312 -19.70 -9.60 -5.80
N ARG A 313 -18.68 -9.78 -6.65
CA ARG A 313 -17.35 -9.16 -6.49
C ARG A 313 -17.45 -7.64 -6.49
N GLU A 314 -18.16 -7.04 -7.45
CA GLU A 314 -18.35 -5.59 -7.50
C GLU A 314 -19.03 -5.03 -6.23
N LYS A 315 -20.07 -5.71 -5.74
CA LYS A 315 -20.76 -5.32 -4.50
C LYS A 315 -19.83 -5.39 -3.28
N ILE A 316 -19.00 -6.43 -3.20
CA ILE A 316 -18.02 -6.58 -2.11
C ILE A 316 -16.97 -5.48 -2.19
N LEU A 317 -16.40 -5.22 -3.37
CA LEU A 317 -15.40 -4.15 -3.58
C LEU A 317 -15.98 -2.77 -3.24
N GLN A 318 -17.23 -2.51 -3.63
CA GLN A 318 -17.91 -1.27 -3.27
C GLN A 318 -18.09 -1.13 -1.75
N ALA A 319 -18.48 -2.22 -1.07
CA ALA A 319 -18.62 -2.23 0.39
C ALA A 319 -17.28 -2.00 1.10
N ILE A 320 -16.20 -2.66 0.66
CA ILE A 320 -14.84 -2.48 1.18
C ILE A 320 -14.39 -1.02 1.02
N SER A 321 -14.72 -0.38 -0.09
CA SER A 321 -14.35 1.03 -0.33
C SER A 321 -15.10 2.01 0.57
N GLY A 322 -16.33 1.67 0.95
CA GLY A 322 -17.22 2.56 1.71
C GLY A 322 -17.23 2.33 3.22
N SER A 323 -16.63 1.25 3.72
CA SER A 323 -16.75 0.83 5.11
C SER A 323 -15.45 0.24 5.65
N GLN A 324 -15.18 0.44 6.93
CA GLN A 324 -14.07 -0.21 7.61
C GLN A 324 -14.36 -1.69 7.89
N PHE A 325 -15.62 -2.05 8.13
CA PHE A 325 -16.03 -3.42 8.42
C PHE A 325 -17.05 -3.91 7.40
N THR A 326 -16.69 -4.92 6.63
CA THR A 326 -17.52 -5.53 5.58
C THR A 326 -17.81 -6.99 5.90
N ILE A 327 -19.07 -7.37 5.96
CA ILE A 327 -19.47 -8.78 6.18
C ILE A 327 -20.06 -9.35 4.89
N VAL A 328 -19.42 -10.41 4.37
CA VAL A 328 -19.92 -11.18 3.24
C VAL A 328 -20.77 -12.33 3.73
N THR A 329 -22.05 -12.29 3.44
CA THR A 329 -23.03 -13.27 3.94
C THR A 329 -23.58 -14.18 2.83
N GLY A 330 -24.03 -15.37 3.22
CA GLY A 330 -24.68 -16.28 2.29
C GLY A 330 -24.86 -17.69 2.88
N LYS A 331 -25.51 -18.57 2.09
CA LYS A 331 -25.71 -19.99 2.47
C LYS A 331 -24.35 -20.71 2.62
N PRO A 332 -24.29 -21.80 3.40
CA PRO A 332 -23.11 -22.67 3.41
C PRO A 332 -22.73 -23.15 2.01
N GLY A 333 -21.45 -23.26 1.71
CA GLY A 333 -20.93 -23.81 0.45
C GLY A 333 -21.04 -22.88 -0.78
N VAL A 334 -21.61 -21.67 -0.68
CA VAL A 334 -21.72 -20.75 -1.84
C VAL A 334 -20.40 -20.09 -2.26
N GLY A 335 -19.30 -20.34 -1.54
CA GLY A 335 -17.97 -19.87 -1.88
C GLY A 335 -17.61 -18.47 -1.39
N LYS A 336 -18.18 -18.01 -0.25
CA LYS A 336 -17.87 -16.69 0.34
C LYS A 336 -16.39 -16.48 0.58
N SER A 337 -15.75 -17.43 1.29
CA SER A 337 -14.31 -17.35 1.61
C SER A 337 -13.44 -17.45 0.35
N ALA A 338 -13.87 -18.20 -0.65
CA ALA A 338 -13.22 -18.28 -1.95
C ALA A 338 -13.25 -16.94 -2.69
N GLU A 339 -14.41 -16.27 -2.70
CA GLU A 339 -14.56 -14.95 -3.32
C GLU A 339 -13.71 -13.88 -2.61
N ILE A 340 -13.72 -13.88 -1.27
CA ILE A 340 -12.86 -12.97 -0.49
C ILE A 340 -11.37 -13.23 -0.79
N LYS A 341 -10.95 -14.50 -0.84
CA LYS A 341 -9.58 -14.87 -1.22
C LYS A 341 -9.22 -14.35 -2.61
N GLU A 342 -10.11 -14.50 -3.60
CA GLU A 342 -9.88 -13.99 -4.95
C GLU A 342 -9.79 -12.47 -4.99
N ILE A 343 -10.67 -11.76 -4.29
CA ILE A 343 -10.63 -10.30 -4.18
C ILE A 343 -9.30 -9.85 -3.58
N ILE A 344 -8.87 -10.47 -2.48
CA ILE A 344 -7.58 -10.16 -1.84
C ILE A 344 -6.43 -10.37 -2.83
N GLN A 345 -6.40 -11.51 -3.51
CA GLN A 345 -5.30 -11.87 -4.40
C GLN A 345 -5.29 -11.10 -5.73
N LYS A 346 -6.45 -10.80 -6.29
CA LYS A 346 -6.56 -10.20 -7.63
C LYS A 346 -6.73 -8.68 -7.60
N ASP A 347 -7.46 -8.13 -6.61
CA ASP A 347 -7.70 -6.69 -6.53
C ASP A 347 -6.72 -5.97 -5.60
N PHE A 348 -6.15 -6.69 -4.61
CA PHE A 348 -5.24 -6.14 -3.60
C PHE A 348 -3.96 -6.96 -3.44
N PRO A 349 -3.22 -7.29 -4.51
CA PRO A 349 -2.07 -8.21 -4.46
C PRO A 349 -0.88 -7.66 -3.63
N ASN A 350 -0.77 -6.34 -3.55
CA ASN A 350 0.30 -5.65 -2.82
C ASN A 350 -0.11 -5.22 -1.40
N SER A 351 -1.33 -5.58 -0.97
CA SER A 351 -1.83 -5.26 0.35
C SER A 351 -1.28 -6.22 1.41
N SER A 352 -1.21 -5.73 2.65
CA SER A 352 -1.02 -6.62 3.79
C SER A 352 -2.35 -7.19 4.24
N VAL A 353 -2.45 -8.50 4.16
CA VAL A 353 -3.62 -9.24 4.59
C VAL A 353 -3.25 -10.18 5.73
N PHE A 354 -3.93 -10.03 6.85
CA PHE A 354 -3.85 -10.95 7.99
C PHE A 354 -5.16 -11.71 8.05
N VAL A 355 -5.04 -13.04 7.98
CA VAL A 355 -6.20 -13.92 7.94
C VAL A 355 -6.31 -14.68 9.25
N PHE A 356 -7.48 -14.65 9.83
CA PHE A 356 -7.82 -15.39 11.05
C PHE A 356 -9.07 -16.21 10.81
N ARG A 357 -9.17 -17.33 11.51
CA ARG A 357 -10.46 -18.01 11.71
C ARG A 357 -11.11 -17.43 12.95
N ALA A 358 -12.41 -17.25 12.90
CA ALA A 358 -13.15 -16.64 14.02
C ALA A 358 -12.98 -17.39 15.36
N ASP A 359 -12.81 -18.73 15.33
CA ASP A 359 -12.55 -19.54 16.51
C ASP A 359 -11.20 -19.24 17.21
N GLN A 360 -10.23 -18.60 16.54
CA GLN A 360 -9.00 -18.14 17.18
C GLN A 360 -9.23 -16.99 18.16
N PHE A 361 -10.33 -16.27 18.05
CA PHE A 361 -10.70 -15.19 18.97
C PHE A 361 -11.47 -15.64 20.20
N ASN A 362 -11.62 -16.96 20.40
CA ASN A 362 -12.18 -17.54 21.65
C ASN A 362 -11.23 -17.42 22.85
N GLU A 363 -10.11 -16.76 22.69
CA GLU A 363 -9.16 -16.47 23.76
C GLU A 363 -9.63 -15.30 24.64
N PRO A 364 -9.24 -15.27 25.92
CA PRO A 364 -9.62 -14.20 26.84
C PRO A 364 -9.10 -12.83 26.40
N THR A 365 -7.92 -12.79 25.78
CA THR A 365 -7.28 -11.54 25.35
C THR A 365 -6.73 -11.64 23.94
N LEU A 366 -6.66 -10.50 23.26
CA LEU A 366 -6.06 -10.39 21.95
C LEU A 366 -4.56 -10.75 21.98
N ALA A 367 -3.87 -10.48 23.10
CA ALA A 367 -2.48 -10.90 23.29
C ALA A 367 -2.33 -12.44 23.24
N ASN A 368 -3.30 -13.18 23.82
CA ASN A 368 -3.29 -14.64 23.77
C ASN A 368 -3.46 -15.16 22.33
N VAL A 369 -4.31 -14.53 21.53
CA VAL A 369 -4.48 -14.88 20.10
C VAL A 369 -3.16 -14.75 19.33
N PHE A 370 -2.42 -13.68 19.55
CA PHE A 370 -1.14 -13.45 18.86
C PHE A 370 -0.03 -14.36 19.41
N SER A 371 0.06 -14.53 20.72
CA SER A 371 1.08 -15.41 21.32
C SER A 371 0.89 -16.89 20.93
N SER A 372 -0.36 -17.34 20.74
CA SER A 372 -0.63 -18.69 20.22
C SER A 372 -0.11 -18.91 18.79
N GLN A 373 0.11 -17.83 18.05
CA GLN A 373 0.71 -17.83 16.72
C GLN A 373 2.24 -17.56 16.77
N GLY A 374 2.83 -17.52 17.97
CA GLY A 374 4.26 -17.26 18.16
C GLY A 374 4.67 -15.80 17.97
N VAL A 375 3.72 -14.87 18.15
CA VAL A 375 3.93 -13.42 18.10
C VAL A 375 3.76 -12.88 19.52
N ASN A 376 4.86 -12.37 20.09
CA ASN A 376 4.91 -11.90 21.48
C ASN A 376 5.06 -10.39 21.62
N GLU A 377 5.15 -9.69 20.51
CA GLU A 377 5.23 -8.23 20.44
C GLU A 377 3.91 -7.60 20.89
N THR A 378 3.95 -6.32 21.33
CA THR A 378 2.73 -5.65 21.74
C THR A 378 1.82 -5.43 20.54
N ILE A 379 0.53 -5.57 20.74
CA ILE A 379 -0.48 -5.47 19.67
C ILE A 379 -0.51 -4.08 19.08
N GLN A 380 -0.38 -3.04 19.91
CA GLN A 380 -0.31 -1.64 19.47
C GLN A 380 0.87 -1.42 18.53
N ASP A 381 2.01 -1.98 18.85
CA ASP A 381 3.21 -1.86 18.03
C ASP A 381 3.07 -2.63 16.72
N ILE A 382 2.49 -3.84 16.75
CA ILE A 382 2.19 -4.62 15.54
C ILE A 382 1.23 -3.84 14.64
N PHE A 383 0.14 -3.28 15.18
CA PHE A 383 -0.82 -2.51 14.39
C PHE A 383 -0.20 -1.21 13.87
N SER A 384 0.66 -0.57 14.62
CA SER A 384 1.43 0.58 14.15
C SER A 384 2.33 0.21 12.96
N CYS A 385 3.02 -0.93 13.03
CA CYS A 385 3.82 -1.45 11.91
C CYS A 385 2.97 -1.82 10.68
N ILE A 386 1.81 -2.44 10.90
CA ILE A 386 0.85 -2.74 9.82
C ILE A 386 0.36 -1.45 9.17
N SER A 387 0.20 -0.38 9.96
CA SER A 387 -0.22 0.93 9.47
C SER A 387 0.75 1.55 8.46
N LEU A 388 1.99 1.08 8.38
CA LEU A 388 2.97 1.53 7.37
C LEU A 388 2.70 0.98 5.97
N ILE A 389 1.82 -0.01 5.85
CA ILE A 389 1.53 -0.66 4.58
C ILE A 389 0.31 0.03 3.96
N PRO A 390 0.37 0.47 2.69
CA PRO A 390 -0.68 1.31 2.08
C PRO A 390 -2.08 0.73 2.13
N GLU A 391 -2.21 -0.59 1.95
CA GLU A 391 -3.51 -1.29 1.98
C GLU A 391 -3.44 -2.44 2.97
N LYS A 392 -4.34 -2.42 3.96
CA LYS A 392 -4.31 -3.31 5.12
C LYS A 392 -5.67 -3.94 5.32
N PHE A 393 -5.69 -5.26 5.36
CA PHE A 393 -6.91 -6.02 5.56
C PHE A 393 -6.74 -7.05 6.68
N ILE A 394 -7.76 -7.17 7.49
CA ILE A 394 -7.95 -8.33 8.37
C ILE A 394 -9.12 -9.13 7.80
N PHE A 395 -8.85 -10.34 7.35
CA PHE A 395 -9.90 -11.25 6.92
C PHE A 395 -10.22 -12.23 8.06
N ILE A 396 -11.49 -12.28 8.46
CA ILE A 396 -11.97 -13.19 9.48
C ILE A 396 -12.93 -14.19 8.84
N ASP A 397 -12.50 -15.44 8.77
CA ASP A 397 -13.31 -16.51 8.19
C ASP A 397 -14.24 -17.14 9.23
N SER A 398 -15.50 -17.37 8.81
CA SER A 398 -16.53 -18.07 9.59
C SER A 398 -16.91 -17.34 10.90
N LEU A 399 -17.25 -16.05 10.78
CA LEU A 399 -17.58 -15.18 11.92
C LEU A 399 -18.69 -15.73 12.83
N GLU A 400 -19.58 -16.57 12.31
CA GLU A 400 -20.62 -17.26 13.10
C GLU A 400 -20.09 -18.10 14.27
N LYS A 401 -18.84 -18.53 14.22
CA LYS A 401 -18.23 -19.28 15.32
C LYS A 401 -18.02 -18.45 16.59
N LEU A 402 -18.05 -17.11 16.48
CA LEU A 402 -18.03 -16.24 17.66
C LEU A 402 -19.32 -16.28 18.47
N LEU A 403 -20.40 -16.87 17.95
CA LEU A 403 -21.63 -17.06 18.74
C LEU A 403 -21.43 -18.02 19.93
N GLU A 404 -20.45 -18.90 19.81
CA GLU A 404 -20.06 -19.87 20.86
C GLU A 404 -19.00 -19.29 21.82
N ALA A 405 -18.45 -18.08 21.50
CA ALA A 405 -17.42 -17.43 22.29
C ALA A 405 -17.99 -16.68 23.50
N ASP A 406 -17.14 -16.48 24.52
CA ASP A 406 -17.41 -15.56 25.62
C ASP A 406 -17.67 -14.14 25.09
N PRO A 407 -18.71 -13.44 25.58
CA PRO A 407 -18.94 -12.03 25.20
C PRO A 407 -17.77 -11.08 25.42
N GLU A 408 -16.90 -11.38 26.38
CA GLU A 408 -15.68 -10.56 26.67
C GLU A 408 -14.41 -11.12 26.00
N CYS A 409 -14.55 -11.85 24.90
CA CYS A 409 -13.44 -12.45 24.18
C CYS A 409 -12.53 -11.44 23.45
N ALA A 410 -11.38 -11.93 22.99
CA ALA A 410 -10.38 -11.17 22.24
C ALA A 410 -10.95 -10.39 21.04
N PHE A 411 -12.05 -10.83 20.44
CA PHE A 411 -12.66 -10.15 19.31
C PHE A 411 -13.14 -8.72 19.65
N LYS A 412 -13.72 -8.50 20.84
CA LYS A 412 -14.09 -7.15 21.29
C LYS A 412 -12.86 -6.25 21.42
N GLN A 413 -11.76 -6.79 21.93
CA GLN A 413 -10.50 -6.05 22.04
C GLN A 413 -9.97 -5.68 20.65
N LEU A 414 -10.07 -6.59 19.67
CA LEU A 414 -9.73 -6.28 18.27
C LEU A 414 -10.59 -5.13 17.73
N LEU A 415 -11.91 -5.18 17.92
CA LEU A 415 -12.80 -4.11 17.45
C LEU A 415 -12.53 -2.76 18.13
N ALA A 416 -12.17 -2.76 19.41
CA ALA A 416 -11.78 -1.55 20.12
C ALA A 416 -10.50 -0.94 19.55
N LEU A 417 -9.48 -1.77 19.31
CA LEU A 417 -8.20 -1.35 18.73
C LEU A 417 -8.37 -0.80 17.30
N LEU A 418 -9.24 -1.41 16.50
CA LEU A 418 -9.50 -0.96 15.13
C LEU A 418 -10.18 0.41 15.04
N LYS A 419 -10.84 0.87 16.09
CA LYS A 419 -11.36 2.25 16.16
C LYS A 419 -10.21 3.28 16.19
N GLU A 420 -9.04 2.89 16.71
CA GLU A 420 -7.84 3.71 16.74
C GLU A 420 -7.06 3.65 15.40
N HIS A 421 -7.38 2.64 14.56
CA HIS A 421 -6.75 2.38 13.27
C HIS A 421 -7.78 2.33 12.13
N PRO A 422 -8.43 3.45 11.79
CA PRO A 422 -9.52 3.48 10.79
C PRO A 422 -9.08 3.10 9.37
N GLU A 423 -7.78 3.14 9.10
CA GLU A 423 -7.17 2.75 7.83
C GLU A 423 -7.13 1.23 7.64
N ILE A 424 -7.22 0.43 8.71
CA ILE A 424 -7.26 -1.03 8.63
C ILE A 424 -8.69 -1.48 8.37
N LYS A 425 -8.90 -2.23 7.30
CA LYS A 425 -10.20 -2.73 6.90
C LYS A 425 -10.41 -4.17 7.31
N ILE A 426 -11.60 -4.49 7.78
CA ILE A 426 -12.01 -5.87 8.11
C ILE A 426 -12.94 -6.38 7.02
N ILE A 427 -12.66 -7.58 6.55
CA ILE A 427 -13.57 -8.35 5.71
C ILE A 427 -13.88 -9.65 6.46
N ALA A 428 -15.15 -9.94 6.71
CA ALA A 428 -15.53 -11.16 7.38
C ALA A 428 -16.47 -12.01 6.53
N SER A 429 -16.30 -13.34 6.56
CA SER A 429 -17.29 -14.26 6.03
C SER A 429 -18.24 -14.70 7.15
N SER A 430 -19.53 -14.79 6.87
CA SER A 430 -20.51 -15.30 7.85
C SER A 430 -21.68 -16.00 7.18
N ARG A 431 -22.38 -16.82 7.93
CA ARG A 431 -23.68 -17.38 7.56
C ARG A 431 -24.77 -16.35 7.83
N LYS A 432 -25.76 -16.28 6.92
CA LYS A 432 -26.82 -15.26 7.01
C LYS A 432 -27.55 -15.24 8.36
N TYR A 433 -27.87 -16.42 8.93
CA TYR A 433 -28.61 -16.53 10.20
C TYR A 433 -27.83 -15.98 11.42
N ALA A 434 -26.54 -15.86 11.32
CA ALA A 434 -25.70 -15.47 12.45
C ALA A 434 -25.58 -13.94 12.60
N ILE A 435 -25.93 -13.17 11.58
CA ILE A 435 -25.69 -11.72 11.55
C ILE A 435 -26.44 -11.01 12.67
N ASP A 436 -27.74 -11.26 12.80
CA ASP A 436 -28.59 -10.62 13.82
C ASP A 436 -28.10 -10.96 15.24
N LEU A 437 -27.63 -12.19 15.43
CA LEU A 437 -27.12 -12.67 16.73
C LEU A 437 -25.71 -12.06 17.05
N ILE A 438 -24.85 -11.89 16.05
CA ILE A 438 -23.53 -11.25 16.23
C ILE A 438 -23.68 -9.76 16.52
N THR A 439 -24.65 -9.10 15.90
CA THR A 439 -24.91 -7.67 16.11
C THR A 439 -25.48 -7.37 17.49
N LEU A 440 -26.12 -8.35 18.12
CA LEU A 440 -26.70 -8.24 19.49
C LEU A 440 -25.68 -8.54 20.61
N LYS A 441 -24.55 -9.16 20.31
CA LYS A 441 -23.43 -9.40 21.23
C LYS A 441 -22.39 -8.27 21.13
#